data_348610e84e9cef24f8b39606da9f36c6
#
_entry.id   348610e84e9cef24f8b39606da9f36c6
#
_cell.length_a   1.000
_cell.length_b   1.000
_cell.length_c   1.000
_cell.angle_alpha   90.00
_cell.angle_beta   90.00
_cell.angle_gamma   90.00
#
_symmetry.space_group_name_H-M   'P 1'
#
loop_
_entity.id
_entity.type
_entity.pdbx_description
1 polymer ?
#
loop_
_entity_poly.entity_id
_entity_poly.type
_entity_poly.pdbx_seq_one_letter_code
_entity_poly.pdbx_strand_id
1 'polypeptide(L)'
;MNEPAIDNEEDLAEGTLMSHLTELRSRLFKVFGSVFAIFVVLLPFAQRIFDFVAEPLISVVPGGQLIALSPVSPLTATIMLSFYISLFAAMPVILYQAWAFVAPGLYRKERRFAFPLLASSILLFYAGMAFAYFVVFPLIFGFVSSFTPDKVEYQPDMAEYVSFIMMVVLVFGLAFETPIATVLTVWTLSLIHISEPTRHTS
;
A
#
# COMPACT_ATOMS: atom_id res chain seq x y z
N MET A 1 12.11 41.07 36.20
CA MET A 1 13.17 40.48 35.36
C MET A 1 13.02 38.98 35.48
N ASN A 2 12.12 38.41 34.66
CA ASN A 2 11.88 36.97 34.59
C ASN A 2 11.45 36.67 33.16
N GLU A 3 12.43 36.41 32.32
CA GLU A 3 12.22 35.91 30.98
C GLU A 3 13.34 34.92 30.67
N PRO A 4 13.15 33.61 31.04
CA PRO A 4 13.75 32.51 30.27
C PRO A 4 12.90 31.26 30.17
N ALA A 5 11.57 31.31 30.36
CA ALA A 5 10.75 30.08 30.31
C ALA A 5 10.21 29.77 28.92
N ILE A 6 9.99 30.76 28.06
CA ILE A 6 9.38 30.62 26.75
C ILE A 6 10.38 30.03 25.73
N ASP A 7 11.64 30.44 25.76
CA ASP A 7 12.69 29.92 24.86
C ASP A 7 12.95 28.41 25.05
N ASN A 8 12.80 27.91 26.30
CA ASN A 8 13.01 26.48 26.58
C ASN A 8 11.89 25.56 26.06
N GLU A 9 10.65 26.03 25.96
CA GLU A 9 9.55 25.23 25.45
C GLU A 9 9.59 25.15 23.92
N GLU A 10 9.98 26.22 23.23
CA GLU A 10 10.17 26.23 21.79
C GLU A 10 11.36 25.34 21.38
N ASP A 11 12.50 25.43 22.06
CA ASP A 11 13.66 24.58 21.84
C ASP A 11 13.39 23.10 22.08
N LEU A 12 12.58 22.76 23.10
CA LEU A 12 12.16 21.38 23.37
C LEU A 12 11.19 20.86 22.29
N ALA A 13 10.27 21.70 21.81
CA ALA A 13 9.35 21.35 20.74
C ALA A 13 10.07 21.15 19.40
N GLU A 14 11.02 22.05 19.06
CA GLU A 14 11.85 21.92 17.87
C GLU A 14 12.74 20.67 17.93
N GLY A 15 13.37 20.37 19.05
CA GLY A 15 14.16 19.16 19.26
C GLY A 15 13.35 17.89 19.09
N THR A 16 12.10 17.90 19.55
CA THR A 16 11.16 16.75 19.41
C THR A 16 10.73 16.58 17.96
N LEU A 17 10.40 17.65 17.26
CA LEU A 17 10.04 17.61 15.83
C LEU A 17 11.19 17.11 14.96
N MET A 18 12.41 17.63 15.19
CA MET A 18 13.59 17.22 14.45
C MET A 18 13.94 15.74 14.67
N SER A 19 13.78 15.23 15.89
CA SER A 19 13.99 13.82 16.19
C SER A 19 12.97 12.94 15.45
N HIS A 20 11.72 13.37 15.39
CA HIS A 20 10.64 12.66 14.70
C HIS A 20 10.83 12.63 13.17
N LEU A 21 11.25 13.76 12.59
CA LEU A 21 11.61 13.84 11.17
C LEU A 21 12.81 12.96 10.81
N THR A 22 13.83 12.92 11.68
CA THR A 22 14.99 12.05 11.49
C THR A 22 14.62 10.58 11.55
N GLU A 23 13.70 10.20 12.45
CA GLU A 23 13.17 8.84 12.54
C GLU A 23 12.38 8.49 11.28
N LEU A 24 11.49 9.36 10.80
CA LEU A 24 10.73 9.18 9.57
C LEU A 24 11.66 8.96 8.37
N ARG A 25 12.69 9.79 8.22
CA ARG A 25 13.70 9.65 7.18
C ARG A 25 14.36 8.26 7.22
N SER A 26 14.82 7.83 8.39
CA SER A 26 15.47 6.53 8.55
C SER A 26 14.56 5.36 8.16
N ARG A 27 13.29 5.42 8.56
CA ARG A 27 12.27 4.42 8.21
C ARG A 27 11.98 4.39 6.71
N LEU A 28 11.88 5.58 6.10
CA LEU A 28 11.65 5.72 4.67
C LEU A 28 12.80 5.10 3.85
N PHE A 29 14.06 5.32 4.26
CA PHE A 29 15.20 4.67 3.61
C PHE A 29 15.16 3.14 3.71
N LYS A 30 14.68 2.58 4.83
CA LYS A 30 14.51 1.13 4.96
C LYS A 30 13.43 0.59 4.03
N VAL A 31 12.31 1.32 3.89
CA VAL A 31 11.24 0.99 2.94
C VAL A 31 11.76 1.01 1.51
N PHE A 32 12.36 2.12 1.07
CA PHE A 32 12.90 2.23 -0.29
C PHE A 32 13.99 1.19 -0.57
N GLY A 33 14.87 0.96 0.39
CA GLY A 33 15.91 -0.08 0.27
C GLY A 33 15.34 -1.47 0.11
N SER A 34 14.28 -1.82 0.85
CA SER A 34 13.61 -3.13 0.73
C SER A 34 12.90 -3.29 -0.61
N VAL A 35 12.15 -2.27 -1.06
CA VAL A 35 11.48 -2.28 -2.38
C VAL A 35 12.51 -2.43 -3.49
N PHE A 36 13.59 -1.65 -3.45
CA PHE A 36 14.64 -1.70 -4.46
C PHE A 36 15.37 -3.04 -4.50
N ALA A 37 15.69 -3.61 -3.34
CA ALA A 37 16.34 -4.92 -3.26
C ALA A 37 15.45 -6.01 -3.88
N ILE A 38 14.16 -6.03 -3.54
CA ILE A 38 13.20 -6.98 -4.10
C ILE A 38 13.03 -6.74 -5.61
N PHE A 39 12.96 -5.48 -6.04
CA PHE A 39 12.86 -5.12 -7.46
C PHE A 39 14.01 -5.71 -8.28
N VAL A 40 15.24 -5.54 -7.84
CA VAL A 40 16.42 -6.09 -8.52
C VAL A 40 16.37 -7.63 -8.60
N VAL A 41 15.92 -8.29 -7.53
CA VAL A 41 15.77 -9.75 -7.48
C VAL A 41 14.65 -10.24 -8.42
N LEU A 42 13.58 -9.48 -8.60
CA LEU A 42 12.42 -9.87 -9.42
C LEU A 42 12.63 -9.63 -10.92
N LEU A 43 13.51 -8.72 -11.33
CA LEU A 43 13.76 -8.42 -12.75
C LEU A 43 13.99 -9.65 -13.64
N PRO A 44 14.80 -10.65 -13.26
CA PRO A 44 14.99 -11.85 -14.05
C PRO A 44 13.73 -12.73 -14.21
N PHE A 45 12.75 -12.56 -13.34
CA PHE A 45 11.51 -13.34 -13.33
C PHE A 45 10.33 -12.59 -13.94
N ALA A 46 10.55 -11.37 -14.44
CA ALA A 46 9.50 -10.47 -14.89
C ALA A 46 8.58 -11.07 -15.95
N GLN A 47 9.09 -11.88 -16.88
CA GLN A 47 8.25 -12.55 -17.88
C GLN A 47 7.28 -13.55 -17.26
N ARG A 48 7.73 -14.40 -16.32
CA ARG A 48 6.86 -15.35 -15.63
C ARG A 48 5.77 -14.66 -14.81
N ILE A 49 6.14 -13.54 -14.19
CA ILE A 49 5.19 -12.71 -13.43
C ILE A 49 4.17 -12.09 -14.38
N PHE A 50 4.61 -11.63 -15.56
CA PHE A 50 3.73 -11.09 -16.57
C PHE A 50 2.69 -12.11 -17.05
N ASP A 51 3.12 -13.33 -17.35
CA ASP A 51 2.22 -14.41 -17.78
C ASP A 51 1.14 -14.68 -16.72
N PHE A 52 1.50 -14.72 -15.45
CA PHE A 52 0.55 -14.86 -14.35
C PHE A 52 -0.44 -13.70 -14.25
N VAL A 53 0.03 -12.47 -14.42
CA VAL A 53 -0.82 -11.26 -14.36
C VAL A 53 -1.73 -11.14 -15.57
N ALA A 54 -1.32 -11.64 -16.73
CA ALA A 54 -2.12 -11.65 -17.96
C ALA A 54 -3.24 -12.71 -17.96
N GLU A 55 -3.14 -13.73 -17.13
CA GLU A 55 -4.09 -14.87 -17.08
C GLU A 55 -5.57 -14.46 -16.94
N PRO A 56 -5.96 -13.49 -16.07
CA PRO A 56 -7.35 -13.08 -15.93
C PRO A 56 -7.97 -12.52 -17.23
N LEU A 57 -7.17 -11.87 -18.06
CA LEU A 57 -7.64 -11.38 -19.36
C LEU A 57 -7.77 -12.55 -20.35
N ILE A 58 -6.71 -13.34 -20.46
CA ILE A 58 -6.61 -14.43 -21.46
C ILE A 58 -7.71 -15.48 -21.24
N SER A 59 -8.05 -15.77 -19.96
CA SER A 59 -9.05 -16.77 -19.61
C SER A 59 -10.50 -16.33 -19.86
N VAL A 60 -10.79 -15.03 -19.88
CA VAL A 60 -12.17 -14.50 -19.94
C VAL A 60 -12.48 -13.92 -21.31
N VAL A 61 -11.51 -13.32 -21.99
CA VAL A 61 -11.73 -12.66 -23.30
C VAL A 61 -11.41 -13.64 -24.44
N PRO A 62 -12.39 -14.03 -25.30
CA PRO A 62 -12.14 -14.88 -26.45
C PRO A 62 -11.12 -14.25 -27.38
N GLY A 63 -10.04 -14.97 -27.68
CA GLY A 63 -8.94 -14.43 -28.50
C GLY A 63 -8.09 -13.40 -27.78
N GLY A 64 -8.24 -13.26 -26.46
CA GLY A 64 -7.54 -12.27 -25.62
C GLY A 64 -6.03 -12.35 -25.81
N GLN A 65 -5.49 -11.34 -26.47
CA GLN A 65 -4.06 -11.12 -26.66
C GLN A 65 -3.73 -9.70 -26.29
N LEU A 66 -2.56 -9.53 -25.69
CA LEU A 66 -2.01 -8.20 -25.44
C LEU A 66 -1.14 -7.79 -26.64
N ILE A 67 -1.29 -6.56 -27.06
CA ILE A 67 -0.48 -6.00 -28.15
C ILE A 67 0.49 -4.96 -27.61
N ALA A 68 1.59 -4.76 -28.32
CA ALA A 68 2.52 -3.68 -28.06
C ALA A 68 2.28 -2.57 -29.10
N LEU A 69 1.55 -1.53 -28.73
CA LEU A 69 1.29 -0.38 -29.61
C LEU A 69 2.53 0.49 -29.83
N SER A 70 3.47 0.45 -28.88
CA SER A 70 4.74 1.17 -28.97
C SER A 70 5.91 0.20 -28.88
N PRO A 71 7.03 0.45 -29.60
CA PRO A 71 8.24 -0.37 -29.46
C PRO A 71 8.78 -0.46 -28.03
N VAL A 72 8.40 0.48 -27.17
CA VAL A 72 8.85 0.57 -25.77
C VAL A 72 7.85 -0.09 -24.81
N SER A 73 6.59 -0.35 -25.25
CA SER A 73 5.54 -0.97 -24.40
C SER A 73 6.00 -2.24 -23.68
N PRO A 74 6.69 -3.21 -24.30
CA PRO A 74 7.11 -4.41 -23.62
C PRO A 74 8.11 -4.14 -22.48
N LEU A 75 9.06 -3.21 -22.71
CA LEU A 75 10.03 -2.81 -21.71
C LEU A 75 9.36 -2.08 -20.55
N THR A 76 8.49 -1.11 -20.86
CA THR A 76 7.77 -0.32 -19.88
C THR A 76 6.85 -1.21 -19.03
N ALA A 77 6.07 -2.09 -19.65
CA ALA A 77 5.20 -3.03 -18.97
C ALA A 77 5.99 -3.93 -17.99
N THR A 78 7.13 -4.47 -18.45
CA THR A 78 7.97 -5.35 -17.64
C THR A 78 8.58 -4.63 -16.43
N ILE A 79 9.09 -3.42 -16.62
CA ILE A 79 9.67 -2.61 -15.53
C ILE A 79 8.59 -2.18 -14.54
N MET A 80 7.45 -1.68 -15.02
CA MET A 80 6.32 -1.29 -14.18
C MET A 80 5.81 -2.45 -13.35
N LEU A 81 5.58 -3.60 -14.00
CA LEU A 81 5.14 -4.81 -13.32
C LEU A 81 6.11 -5.22 -12.21
N SER A 82 7.40 -5.30 -12.52
CA SER A 82 8.43 -5.67 -11.55
C SER A 82 8.47 -4.69 -10.37
N PHE A 83 8.29 -3.40 -10.62
CA PHE A 83 8.23 -2.38 -9.58
C PHE A 83 7.01 -2.55 -8.68
N TYR A 84 5.80 -2.71 -9.23
CA TYR A 84 4.59 -2.91 -8.43
C TYR A 84 4.63 -4.20 -7.61
N ILE A 85 5.09 -5.30 -8.22
CA ILE A 85 5.21 -6.56 -7.48
C ILE A 85 6.25 -6.46 -6.36
N SER A 86 7.36 -5.73 -6.58
CA SER A 86 8.33 -5.47 -5.51
C SER A 86 7.74 -4.62 -4.38
N LEU A 87 6.90 -3.64 -4.72
CA LEU A 87 6.15 -2.85 -3.74
C LEU A 87 5.21 -3.73 -2.91
N PHE A 88 4.44 -4.59 -3.58
CA PHE A 88 3.51 -5.52 -2.91
C PHE A 88 4.26 -6.55 -2.04
N ALA A 89 5.34 -7.11 -2.53
CA ALA A 89 6.18 -8.04 -1.75
C ALA A 89 6.86 -7.37 -0.55
N ALA A 90 7.16 -6.06 -0.65
CA ALA A 90 7.71 -5.27 0.45
C ALA A 90 6.65 -4.81 1.46
N MET A 91 5.34 -5.03 1.21
CA MET A 91 4.25 -4.55 2.08
C MET A 91 4.40 -4.93 3.55
N PRO A 92 4.82 -6.14 3.93
CA PRO A 92 5.07 -6.45 5.34
C PRO A 92 6.11 -5.52 5.98
N VAL A 93 7.15 -5.16 5.23
CA VAL A 93 8.17 -4.21 5.72
C VAL A 93 7.61 -2.80 5.79
N ILE A 94 6.85 -2.37 4.79
CA ILE A 94 6.21 -1.05 4.72
C ILE A 94 5.26 -0.89 5.90
N LEU A 95 4.35 -1.83 6.10
CA LEU A 95 3.38 -1.83 7.20
C LEU A 95 4.09 -1.88 8.55
N TYR A 96 5.13 -2.70 8.70
CA TYR A 96 5.93 -2.72 9.92
C TYR A 96 6.58 -1.37 10.23
N GLN A 97 7.17 -0.70 9.23
CA GLN A 97 7.79 0.62 9.45
C GLN A 97 6.74 1.69 9.77
N ALA A 98 5.57 1.64 9.12
CA ALA A 98 4.45 2.53 9.43
C ALA A 98 3.94 2.32 10.86
N TRP A 99 3.71 1.06 11.27
CA TRP A 99 3.31 0.71 12.63
C TRP A 99 4.35 1.09 13.67
N ALA A 100 5.62 0.85 13.40
CA ALA A 100 6.69 1.20 14.30
C ALA A 100 6.88 2.74 14.46
N PHE A 101 6.44 3.52 13.48
CA PHE A 101 6.39 4.98 13.56
C PHE A 101 5.23 5.47 14.43
N VAL A 102 4.09 4.81 14.37
CA VAL A 102 2.89 5.16 15.16
C VAL A 102 2.94 4.59 16.59
N ALA A 103 3.59 3.44 16.78
CA ALA A 103 3.62 2.71 18.05
C ALA A 103 4.17 3.47 19.26
N PRO A 104 5.15 4.41 19.15
CA PRO A 104 5.59 5.21 20.28
C PRO A 104 4.49 6.06 20.91
N GLY A 105 3.48 6.46 20.12
CA GLY A 105 2.31 7.20 20.59
C GLY A 105 1.28 6.36 21.35
N LEU A 106 1.41 5.03 21.36
CA LEU A 106 0.48 4.14 22.07
C LEU A 106 0.95 3.87 23.51
N TYR A 107 0.00 3.81 24.46
CA TYR A 107 0.29 3.46 25.85
C TYR A 107 0.90 2.05 25.97
N ARG A 108 1.70 1.81 27.02
CA ARG A 108 2.37 0.52 27.27
C ARG A 108 1.42 -0.70 27.28
N LYS A 109 0.16 -0.52 27.68
CA LYS A 109 -0.86 -1.59 27.70
C LYS A 109 -1.36 -1.96 26.28
N GLU A 110 -1.39 -1.01 25.37
CA GLU A 110 -1.90 -1.17 24.01
C GLU A 110 -0.84 -1.73 23.06
N ARG A 111 0.43 -1.53 23.39
CA ARG A 111 1.57 -2.07 22.62
C ARG A 111 1.53 -3.60 22.45
N ARG A 112 0.84 -4.30 23.35
CA ARG A 112 0.61 -5.76 23.27
C ARG A 112 -0.25 -6.13 22.04
N PHE A 113 -1.14 -5.24 21.62
CA PHE A 113 -2.02 -5.45 20.48
C PHE A 113 -1.41 -5.01 19.14
N ALA A 114 -0.26 -4.32 19.16
CA ALA A 114 0.39 -3.85 17.94
C ALA A 114 0.80 -5.00 17.00
N PHE A 115 1.31 -6.11 17.55
CA PHE A 115 1.71 -7.25 16.73
C PHE A 115 0.51 -7.99 16.08
N PRO A 116 -0.57 -8.34 16.79
CA PRO A 116 -1.77 -8.90 16.17
C PRO A 116 -2.38 -7.98 15.10
N LEU A 117 -2.42 -6.67 15.35
CA LEU A 117 -2.94 -5.70 14.38
C LEU A 117 -2.05 -5.60 13.13
N LEU A 118 -0.72 -5.59 13.29
CA LEU A 118 0.20 -5.64 12.18
C LEU A 118 0.01 -6.92 11.34
N ALA A 119 -0.12 -8.06 12.00
CA ALA A 119 -0.36 -9.33 11.31
C ALA A 119 -1.70 -9.32 10.56
N SER A 120 -2.76 -8.77 11.17
CA SER A 120 -4.06 -8.58 10.52
C SER A 120 -3.97 -7.64 9.32
N SER A 121 -3.24 -6.54 9.43
CA SER A 121 -2.95 -5.59 8.35
C SER A 121 -2.34 -6.31 7.15
N ILE A 122 -1.24 -7.03 7.35
CA ILE A 122 -0.58 -7.77 6.28
C ILE A 122 -1.53 -8.78 5.63
N LEU A 123 -2.32 -9.50 6.43
CA LEU A 123 -3.29 -10.48 5.91
C LEU A 123 -4.42 -9.80 5.12
N LEU A 124 -4.98 -8.69 5.61
CA LEU A 124 -6.03 -7.95 4.93
C LEU A 124 -5.54 -7.36 3.61
N PHE A 125 -4.34 -6.79 3.58
CA PHE A 125 -3.76 -6.28 2.35
C PHE A 125 -3.67 -7.35 1.27
N TYR A 126 -3.08 -8.52 1.59
CA TYR A 126 -2.99 -9.61 0.62
C TYR A 126 -4.36 -10.24 0.30
N ALA A 127 -5.31 -10.26 1.23
CA ALA A 127 -6.68 -10.67 0.95
C ALA A 127 -7.36 -9.71 -0.03
N GLY A 128 -7.14 -8.39 0.10
CA GLY A 128 -7.63 -7.38 -0.84
C GLY A 128 -7.04 -7.56 -2.25
N MET A 129 -5.73 -7.83 -2.34
CA MET A 129 -5.08 -8.16 -3.61
C MET A 129 -5.67 -9.44 -4.25
N ALA A 130 -5.83 -10.51 -3.45
CA ALA A 130 -6.42 -11.76 -3.92
C ALA A 130 -7.88 -11.56 -4.37
N PHE A 131 -8.66 -10.76 -3.64
CA PHE A 131 -10.01 -10.40 -4.03
C PHE A 131 -10.04 -9.65 -5.38
N ALA A 132 -9.15 -8.69 -5.57
CA ALA A 132 -9.02 -7.99 -6.85
C ALA A 132 -8.70 -8.97 -7.99
N TYR A 133 -7.73 -9.86 -7.79
CA TYR A 133 -7.27 -10.79 -8.82
C TYR A 133 -8.32 -11.85 -9.17
N PHE A 134 -8.91 -12.52 -8.18
CA PHE A 134 -9.79 -13.67 -8.42
C PHE A 134 -11.27 -13.31 -8.61
N VAL A 135 -11.69 -12.13 -8.13
CA VAL A 135 -13.11 -11.73 -8.19
C VAL A 135 -13.29 -10.52 -9.10
N VAL A 136 -12.56 -9.44 -8.86
CA VAL A 136 -12.79 -8.17 -9.55
C VAL A 136 -12.39 -8.24 -11.02
N PHE A 137 -11.23 -8.81 -11.34
CA PHE A 137 -10.77 -8.88 -12.74
C PHE A 137 -11.65 -9.74 -13.62
N PRO A 138 -12.04 -10.98 -13.26
CA PRO A 138 -12.97 -11.73 -14.06
C PRO A 138 -14.31 -11.02 -14.30
N LEU A 139 -14.81 -10.29 -13.30
CA LEU A 139 -16.02 -9.48 -13.44
C LEU A 139 -15.83 -8.32 -14.41
N ILE A 140 -14.74 -7.55 -14.28
CA ILE A 140 -14.46 -6.41 -15.15
C ILE A 140 -14.27 -6.89 -16.60
N PHE A 141 -13.45 -7.90 -16.84
CA PHE A 141 -13.17 -8.37 -18.19
C PHE A 141 -14.35 -9.08 -18.81
N GLY A 142 -15.14 -9.84 -18.03
CA GLY A 142 -16.41 -10.41 -18.48
C GLY A 142 -17.41 -9.33 -18.88
N PHE A 143 -17.50 -8.24 -18.10
CA PHE A 143 -18.35 -7.11 -18.42
C PHE A 143 -17.87 -6.39 -19.68
N VAL A 144 -16.60 -6.04 -19.79
CA VAL A 144 -16.02 -5.39 -20.97
C VAL A 144 -16.22 -6.24 -22.23
N SER A 145 -15.97 -7.55 -22.14
CA SER A 145 -16.19 -8.49 -23.25
C SER A 145 -17.65 -8.49 -23.71
N SER A 146 -18.64 -8.39 -22.81
CA SER A 146 -20.05 -8.36 -23.17
C SER A 146 -20.50 -7.09 -23.92
N PHE A 147 -19.76 -6.00 -23.79
CA PHE A 147 -19.99 -4.74 -24.51
C PHE A 147 -19.17 -4.58 -25.79
N THR A 148 -18.22 -5.49 -26.02
CA THR A 148 -17.42 -5.46 -27.26
C THR A 148 -18.27 -5.98 -28.42
N PRO A 149 -18.51 -5.19 -29.49
CA PRO A 149 -19.25 -5.65 -30.66
C PRO A 149 -18.57 -6.83 -31.35
N ASP A 150 -19.34 -7.78 -31.90
CA ASP A 150 -18.83 -9.00 -32.58
C ASP A 150 -17.78 -8.74 -33.69
N LYS A 151 -17.75 -7.54 -34.23
CA LYS A 151 -16.83 -7.13 -35.31
C LYS A 151 -15.56 -6.44 -34.81
N VAL A 152 -15.41 -6.26 -33.50
CA VAL A 152 -14.26 -5.58 -32.86
C VAL A 152 -13.46 -6.60 -32.09
N GLU A 153 -12.20 -6.73 -32.44
CA GLU A 153 -11.26 -7.55 -31.69
C GLU A 153 -10.70 -6.73 -30.51
N TYR A 154 -10.91 -7.23 -29.29
CA TYR A 154 -10.45 -6.54 -28.09
C TYR A 154 -9.00 -6.96 -27.78
N GLN A 155 -8.06 -6.09 -28.08
CA GLN A 155 -6.63 -6.30 -27.86
C GLN A 155 -6.01 -5.07 -27.14
N PRO A 156 -6.00 -5.06 -25.80
CA PRO A 156 -5.43 -3.93 -25.05
C PRO A 156 -3.89 -3.88 -25.18
N ASP A 157 -3.33 -2.67 -25.06
CA ASP A 157 -1.87 -2.48 -24.96
C ASP A 157 -1.31 -3.07 -23.66
N MET A 158 -0.13 -3.72 -23.75
CA MET A 158 0.53 -4.35 -22.60
C MET A 158 0.78 -3.39 -21.43
N ALA A 159 1.27 -2.18 -21.73
CA ALA A 159 1.64 -1.23 -20.67
C ALA A 159 0.40 -0.65 -19.99
N GLU A 160 -0.65 -0.36 -20.75
CA GLU A 160 -1.93 0.11 -20.23
C GLU A 160 -2.60 -0.97 -19.39
N TYR A 161 -2.60 -2.23 -19.88
CA TYR A 161 -3.13 -3.36 -19.13
C TYR A 161 -2.43 -3.53 -17.78
N VAL A 162 -1.09 -3.58 -17.77
CA VAL A 162 -0.32 -3.72 -16.53
C VAL A 162 -0.60 -2.56 -15.57
N SER A 163 -0.63 -1.33 -16.08
CA SER A 163 -0.93 -0.14 -15.28
C SER A 163 -2.30 -0.23 -14.61
N PHE A 164 -3.33 -0.61 -15.39
CA PHE A 164 -4.69 -0.77 -14.90
C PHE A 164 -4.78 -1.86 -13.82
N ILE A 165 -4.25 -3.06 -14.09
CA ILE A 165 -4.27 -4.18 -13.15
C ILE A 165 -3.57 -3.82 -11.84
N MET A 166 -2.37 -3.25 -11.93
CA MET A 166 -1.58 -2.91 -10.75
C MET A 166 -2.26 -1.82 -9.92
N MET A 167 -2.89 -0.83 -10.56
CA MET A 167 -3.67 0.19 -9.89
C MET A 167 -4.86 -0.41 -9.13
N VAL A 168 -5.63 -1.29 -9.75
CA VAL A 168 -6.79 -1.93 -9.13
C VAL A 168 -6.35 -2.80 -7.95
N VAL A 169 -5.31 -3.63 -8.11
CA VAL A 169 -4.76 -4.44 -7.02
C VAL A 169 -4.32 -3.57 -5.84
N LEU A 170 -3.64 -2.47 -6.10
CA LEU A 170 -3.20 -1.53 -5.06
C LEU A 170 -4.39 -0.91 -4.33
N VAL A 171 -5.40 -0.45 -5.08
CA VAL A 171 -6.61 0.17 -4.51
C VAL A 171 -7.35 -0.81 -3.62
N PHE A 172 -7.57 -2.05 -4.06
CA PHE A 172 -8.25 -3.07 -3.24
C PHE A 172 -7.39 -3.51 -2.05
N GLY A 173 -6.07 -3.65 -2.22
CA GLY A 173 -5.16 -3.93 -1.10
C GLY A 173 -5.26 -2.85 -0.02
N LEU A 174 -5.22 -1.58 -0.39
CA LEU A 174 -5.36 -0.45 0.53
C LEU A 174 -6.78 -0.30 1.09
N ALA A 175 -7.82 -0.59 0.31
CA ALA A 175 -9.21 -0.53 0.77
C ALA A 175 -9.48 -1.54 1.89
N PHE A 176 -8.86 -2.71 1.82
CA PHE A 176 -8.95 -3.71 2.88
C PHE A 176 -8.20 -3.34 4.16
N GLU A 177 -7.30 -2.35 4.12
CA GLU A 177 -6.67 -1.77 5.31
C GLU A 177 -7.61 -0.83 6.09
N THR A 178 -8.72 -0.35 5.48
CA THR A 178 -9.66 0.59 6.10
C THR A 178 -10.15 0.14 7.49
N PRO A 179 -10.52 -1.13 7.74
CA PRO A 179 -10.93 -1.58 9.07
C PRO A 179 -9.85 -1.38 10.13
N ILE A 180 -8.59 -1.65 9.78
CA ILE A 180 -7.46 -1.48 10.70
C ILE A 180 -7.19 0.01 10.96
N ALA A 181 -7.22 0.82 9.91
CA ALA A 181 -7.08 2.27 10.04
C ALA A 181 -8.18 2.87 10.92
N THR A 182 -9.42 2.39 10.80
CA THR A 182 -10.56 2.81 11.64
C THR A 182 -10.33 2.45 13.11
N VAL A 183 -9.91 1.22 13.40
CA VAL A 183 -9.60 0.78 14.78
C VAL A 183 -8.52 1.66 15.39
N LEU A 184 -7.44 1.96 14.63
CA LEU A 184 -6.37 2.85 15.08
C LEU A 184 -6.87 4.25 15.39
N THR A 185 -7.68 4.82 14.50
CA THR A 185 -8.23 6.16 14.68
C THR A 185 -9.11 6.25 15.91
N VAL A 186 -10.00 5.26 16.12
CA VAL A 186 -10.88 5.20 17.32
C VAL A 186 -10.05 5.10 18.60
N TRP A 187 -9.00 4.29 18.62
CA TRP A 187 -8.13 4.17 19.79
C TRP A 187 -7.39 5.49 20.06
N THR A 188 -6.85 6.14 19.05
CA THR A 188 -6.14 7.42 19.21
C THR A 188 -7.07 8.52 19.71
N LEU A 189 -8.31 8.60 19.20
CA LEU A 189 -9.31 9.59 19.62
C LEU A 189 -9.83 9.32 21.06
N SER A 190 -10.04 8.07 21.43
CA SER A 190 -10.46 7.69 22.79
C SER A 190 -9.44 8.14 23.84
N LEU A 191 -8.15 8.15 23.51
CA LEU A 191 -7.08 8.58 24.39
C LEU A 191 -7.07 10.11 24.64
N ILE A 192 -7.45 10.91 23.64
CA ILE A 192 -7.51 12.37 23.74
C ILE A 192 -8.63 12.77 24.73
N HIS A 193 -9.77 12.08 24.70
CA HIS A 193 -10.90 12.38 25.59
C HIS A 193 -10.68 11.95 27.06
N ILE A 194 -9.83 10.97 27.35
CA ILE A 194 -9.53 10.52 28.72
C ILE A 194 -8.54 11.47 29.41
N SER A 195 -7.78 12.25 28.68
CA SER A 195 -6.78 13.18 29.24
C SER A 195 -7.33 14.56 29.61
N GLU A 196 -8.63 14.84 29.38
CA GLU A 196 -9.27 16.07 29.83
C GLU A 196 -9.73 15.89 31.29
N PRO A 197 -9.00 16.45 32.31
CA PRO A 197 -9.45 16.37 33.68
C PRO A 197 -10.70 17.23 33.79
N THR A 198 -11.84 16.60 34.14
CA THR A 198 -13.04 17.30 34.57
C THR A 198 -12.66 18.31 35.66
N ARG A 199 -12.53 19.58 35.31
CA ARG A 199 -12.49 20.68 36.25
C ARG A 199 -13.82 20.70 36.98
N HIS A 200 -13.88 20.02 38.13
CA HIS A 200 -14.93 20.26 39.11
C HIS A 200 -14.74 21.69 39.66
N THR A 201 -15.54 22.62 39.17
CA THR A 201 -15.80 23.90 39.84
C THR A 201 -16.66 23.61 41.04
N SER A 202 -16.06 23.72 42.23
CA SER A 202 -16.73 23.85 43.51
C SER A 202 -16.89 25.32 43.81
#